data_8243b4c8dc726d337c00391ee10d57c0
#
_entry.id   8243b4c8dc726d337c00391ee10d57c0
#
_cell.length_a   1.000
_cell.length_b   1.000
_cell.length_c   1.000
_cell.angle_alpha   90.00
_cell.angle_beta   90.00
_cell.angle_gamma   90.00
#
_symmetry.space_group_name_H-M   'P 1'
#
loop_
_entity.id
_entity.type
_entity.pdbx_description
1 polymer ?
#
loop_
_entity_poly.entity_id
_entity_poly.type
_entity_poly.pdbx_seq_one_letter_code
_entity_poly.pdbx_strand_id
1 'polypeptide(L)'
;YKSEDDAIIGHFGLGFYSSFMVANQVELVSLSAQPDSEAVRWSCDGSPNFSLEAAERSEPGTDVILHLQEEELEYIEPARLRTLINTYCDFMPVEVQLEGETVNKREAPWRKSPRELSDEDYIELYRYLYPFQGDPLLWVHLNTDYPYNLQGILFFPKSTGRADWEKGEIKLYCNQVFVSDSIKEVVPKYLLPLRGVIDSPDIPLNVSRSALQTDRRVRSIGGFVAKKVGDRLKQLHRDEPQRYAEIWESLAPFIKIGAMEDEKFADQVAELVLFGTTAAAAEGDNADPIAAEGGKCFTTLANYRTRLDASNDKRILYCTDEAGQAGALALWKGQGAEVLLADTFIDTQFIPWLEYRHNELTFQRVDAELDDSLQEQESNLSDADGKDSNESLRDLFKGSLNNDKVTIQVQALKGDNAPAALILLPEQMRRMNDMGALMEQRLPGLPENHVLLVNRRHRLVEGLQKLKAGAVVTGAGQSPSQELAEQLSRHVYEMAKLAVGGLEPNELAGFQQRSCDLMGQLMDRGL
;
A
#
# COMPACT_ATOMS: atom_id res chain seq x y z
N TYR A 1 -32.38 -13.14 -36.15
CA TYR A 1 -32.65 -13.72 -34.81
C TYR A 1 -31.39 -14.05 -34.02
N LYS A 2 -30.21 -14.20 -34.63
CA LYS A 2 -28.95 -14.47 -33.92
C LYS A 2 -28.24 -13.22 -33.36
N SER A 3 -28.63 -12.03 -33.72
CA SER A 3 -28.04 -10.76 -33.22
C SER A 3 -28.81 -10.15 -32.04
N GLU A 4 -29.96 -10.70 -31.65
CA GLU A 4 -30.77 -10.24 -30.51
C GLU A 4 -30.57 -11.11 -29.25
N ASP A 5 -30.04 -12.33 -29.38
CA ASP A 5 -29.81 -13.25 -28.26
C ASP A 5 -28.77 -12.75 -27.24
N ASP A 6 -27.86 -11.86 -27.68
CA ASP A 6 -26.84 -11.29 -26.80
C ASP A 6 -27.40 -10.22 -25.83
N ALA A 7 -28.59 -9.71 -26.08
CA ALA A 7 -29.22 -8.69 -25.23
C ALA A 7 -30.08 -9.28 -24.09
N ILE A 8 -30.38 -10.57 -24.14
CA ILE A 8 -31.21 -11.23 -23.13
C ILE A 8 -30.36 -11.67 -21.94
N ILE A 9 -30.57 -11.04 -20.80
CA ILE A 9 -29.83 -11.32 -19.56
C ILE A 9 -30.28 -12.67 -18.95
N GLY A 10 -31.53 -13.10 -19.17
CA GLY A 10 -32.13 -14.28 -18.55
C GLY A 10 -32.28 -15.45 -19.50
N HIS A 11 -31.55 -16.55 -19.28
CA HIS A 11 -31.62 -17.76 -20.08
C HIS A 11 -32.56 -18.85 -19.50
N PHE A 12 -32.95 -18.72 -18.21
CA PHE A 12 -33.65 -19.79 -17.49
C PHE A 12 -35.15 -19.56 -17.32
N GLY A 13 -35.68 -18.35 -17.60
CA GLY A 13 -37.09 -18.01 -17.38
C GLY A 13 -37.52 -18.01 -15.91
N LEU A 14 -36.61 -18.20 -14.99
CA LEU A 14 -36.90 -18.39 -13.55
C LEU A 14 -37.02 -17.07 -12.79
N GLY A 15 -36.53 -15.95 -13.32
CA GLY A 15 -36.57 -14.65 -12.63
C GLY A 15 -37.99 -14.18 -12.31
N PHE A 16 -38.95 -14.52 -13.18
CA PHE A 16 -40.35 -14.20 -12.96
C PHE A 16 -40.93 -14.84 -11.71
N TYR A 17 -40.50 -16.07 -11.37
CA TYR A 17 -40.99 -16.75 -10.16
C TYR A 17 -40.64 -16.06 -8.86
N SER A 18 -39.64 -15.19 -8.84
CA SER A 18 -39.31 -14.40 -7.67
C SER A 18 -40.44 -13.44 -7.27
N SER A 19 -41.36 -13.09 -8.17
CA SER A 19 -42.54 -12.28 -7.86
C SER A 19 -43.43 -12.94 -6.81
N PHE A 20 -43.48 -14.27 -6.75
CA PHE A 20 -44.23 -15.00 -5.73
C PHE A 20 -43.56 -15.01 -4.33
N MET A 21 -42.33 -14.50 -4.21
CA MET A 21 -41.71 -14.30 -2.90
C MET A 21 -42.31 -13.11 -2.14
N VAL A 22 -42.86 -12.14 -2.88
CA VAL A 22 -43.44 -10.91 -2.34
C VAL A 22 -44.94 -10.76 -2.59
N ALA A 23 -45.53 -11.57 -3.48
CA ALA A 23 -46.91 -11.47 -3.86
C ALA A 23 -47.69 -12.77 -3.61
N ASN A 24 -48.94 -12.64 -3.13
CA ASN A 24 -49.87 -13.75 -2.98
C ASN A 24 -50.51 -14.16 -4.32
N GLN A 25 -50.59 -13.23 -5.26
CA GLN A 25 -51.13 -13.44 -6.60
C GLN A 25 -50.37 -12.56 -7.58
N VAL A 26 -50.12 -13.08 -8.77
CA VAL A 26 -49.46 -12.37 -9.88
C VAL A 26 -50.39 -12.43 -11.09
N GLU A 27 -50.62 -11.27 -11.69
CA GLU A 27 -51.39 -11.18 -12.94
C GLU A 27 -50.53 -10.59 -14.06
N LEU A 28 -50.70 -11.08 -15.27
CA LEU A 28 -50.12 -10.52 -16.49
C LEU A 28 -51.26 -10.15 -17.44
N VAL A 29 -51.32 -8.91 -17.89
CA VAL A 29 -52.20 -8.45 -18.95
C VAL A 29 -51.36 -8.09 -20.16
N SER A 30 -51.46 -8.85 -21.23
CA SER A 30 -50.57 -8.74 -22.37
C SER A 30 -51.32 -8.63 -23.70
N LEU A 31 -50.84 -7.73 -24.56
CA LEU A 31 -51.28 -7.61 -25.95
C LEU A 31 -50.04 -7.69 -26.86
N SER A 32 -50.06 -8.61 -27.81
CA SER A 32 -49.01 -8.77 -28.80
C SER A 32 -48.95 -7.59 -29.77
N ALA A 33 -47.76 -7.25 -30.24
CA ALA A 33 -47.57 -6.29 -31.33
C ALA A 33 -47.98 -6.83 -32.72
N GLN A 34 -48.33 -8.10 -32.82
CA GLN A 34 -48.81 -8.68 -34.09
C GLN A 34 -50.22 -8.16 -34.42
N PRO A 35 -50.49 -7.87 -35.69
CA PRO A 35 -51.85 -7.47 -36.10
C PRO A 35 -52.88 -8.52 -35.69
N ASP A 36 -54.08 -8.07 -35.37
CA ASP A 36 -55.28 -8.89 -35.04
C ASP A 36 -55.09 -9.77 -33.77
N SER A 37 -54.17 -9.45 -32.91
CA SER A 37 -53.99 -10.12 -31.62
C SER A 37 -55.03 -9.65 -30.61
N GLU A 38 -55.53 -10.57 -29.78
CA GLU A 38 -56.42 -10.27 -28.67
C GLU A 38 -55.60 -10.17 -27.36
N ALA A 39 -55.99 -9.27 -26.48
CA ALA A 39 -55.37 -9.15 -25.16
C ALA A 39 -55.79 -10.30 -24.26
N VAL A 40 -54.87 -10.82 -23.50
CA VAL A 40 -55.08 -11.93 -22.56
C VAL A 40 -54.64 -11.53 -21.16
N ARG A 41 -55.36 -12.04 -20.15
CA ARG A 41 -54.98 -11.98 -18.73
C ARG A 41 -54.59 -13.37 -18.26
N TRP A 42 -53.40 -13.50 -17.75
CA TRP A 42 -52.93 -14.67 -17.02
C TRP A 42 -52.91 -14.34 -15.53
N SER A 43 -53.34 -15.27 -14.68
CA SER A 43 -53.29 -15.10 -13.22
C SER A 43 -52.88 -16.39 -12.51
N CYS A 44 -52.04 -16.29 -11.49
CA CYS A 44 -51.55 -17.42 -10.70
C CYS A 44 -51.28 -16.99 -9.27
N ASP A 45 -51.51 -17.89 -8.32
CA ASP A 45 -51.24 -17.75 -6.90
C ASP A 45 -49.94 -18.45 -6.44
N GLY A 46 -49.07 -18.86 -7.39
CA GLY A 46 -47.85 -19.62 -7.12
C GLY A 46 -48.08 -21.14 -7.07
N SER A 47 -49.35 -21.61 -7.15
CA SER A 47 -49.65 -23.04 -7.32
C SER A 47 -49.37 -23.50 -8.76
N PRO A 48 -49.40 -24.83 -9.04
CA PRO A 48 -49.27 -25.31 -10.42
C PRO A 48 -50.39 -24.92 -11.34
N ASN A 49 -51.50 -24.38 -10.83
CA ASN A 49 -52.66 -23.96 -11.58
C ASN A 49 -52.59 -22.46 -11.92
N PHE A 50 -53.09 -22.10 -13.08
CA PHE A 50 -53.27 -20.72 -13.52
C PHE A 50 -54.59 -20.54 -14.27
N SER A 51 -55.08 -19.34 -14.31
CA SER A 51 -56.19 -18.96 -15.18
C SER A 51 -55.71 -18.17 -16.40
N LEU A 52 -56.40 -18.32 -17.53
CA LEU A 52 -56.18 -17.55 -18.75
C LEU A 52 -57.54 -17.07 -19.27
N GLU A 53 -57.70 -15.75 -19.35
CA GLU A 53 -58.94 -15.10 -19.70
C GLU A 53 -58.72 -14.02 -20.76
N ALA A 54 -59.77 -13.66 -21.53
CA ALA A 54 -59.71 -12.49 -22.39
C ALA A 54 -59.59 -11.20 -21.55
N ALA A 55 -58.83 -10.24 -22.04
CA ALA A 55 -58.65 -8.95 -21.39
C ALA A 55 -58.87 -7.80 -22.38
N GLU A 56 -58.96 -6.60 -21.84
CA GLU A 56 -58.99 -5.36 -22.64
C GLU A 56 -57.66 -4.63 -22.47
N ARG A 57 -56.97 -4.39 -23.61
CA ARG A 57 -55.78 -3.57 -23.70
C ARG A 57 -55.72 -2.95 -25.08
N SER A 58 -55.47 -1.63 -25.15
CA SER A 58 -55.49 -0.88 -26.40
C SER A 58 -54.14 -0.81 -27.12
N GLU A 59 -53.04 -0.95 -26.35
CA GLU A 59 -51.68 -0.82 -26.87
C GLU A 59 -50.87 -2.10 -26.63
N PRO A 60 -50.01 -2.49 -27.59
CA PRO A 60 -49.07 -3.61 -27.38
C PRO A 60 -48.20 -3.44 -26.15
N GLY A 61 -47.99 -4.51 -25.40
CA GLY A 61 -47.18 -4.50 -24.18
C GLY A 61 -47.72 -5.48 -23.15
N THR A 62 -47.09 -5.49 -21.97
CA THR A 62 -47.44 -6.37 -20.86
C THR A 62 -47.42 -5.59 -19.53
N ASP A 63 -48.51 -5.68 -18.79
CA ASP A 63 -48.59 -5.21 -17.41
C ASP A 63 -48.36 -6.41 -16.50
N VAL A 64 -47.46 -6.26 -15.53
CA VAL A 64 -47.20 -7.23 -14.48
C VAL A 64 -47.76 -6.66 -13.19
N ILE A 65 -48.80 -7.29 -12.65
CA ILE A 65 -49.50 -6.81 -11.45
C ILE A 65 -49.20 -7.77 -10.31
N LEU A 66 -48.60 -7.26 -9.25
CA LEU A 66 -48.25 -8.01 -8.04
C LEU A 66 -49.22 -7.63 -6.91
N HIS A 67 -50.01 -8.60 -6.44
CA HIS A 67 -50.79 -8.44 -5.20
C HIS A 67 -49.93 -8.81 -4.01
N LEU A 68 -49.31 -7.79 -3.39
CA LEU A 68 -48.31 -7.98 -2.36
C LEU A 68 -48.86 -8.62 -1.09
N GLN A 69 -48.03 -9.39 -0.40
CA GLN A 69 -48.25 -9.88 0.95
C GLN A 69 -48.25 -8.70 1.94
N GLU A 70 -48.96 -8.82 3.06
CA GLU A 70 -49.05 -7.74 4.06
C GLU A 70 -47.66 -7.38 4.64
N GLU A 71 -46.76 -8.34 4.71
CA GLU A 71 -45.39 -8.16 5.24
C GLU A 71 -44.46 -7.46 4.23
N GLU A 72 -44.86 -7.37 2.95
CA GLU A 72 -44.05 -6.89 1.83
C GLU A 72 -44.55 -5.54 1.27
N LEU A 73 -45.42 -4.83 2.02
CA LEU A 73 -46.00 -3.55 1.60
C LEU A 73 -44.95 -2.43 1.45
N GLU A 74 -43.73 -2.61 1.93
CA GLU A 74 -42.64 -1.64 1.71
C GLU A 74 -42.36 -1.42 0.20
N TYR A 75 -42.64 -2.40 -0.66
CA TYR A 75 -42.45 -2.29 -2.11
C TYR A 75 -43.53 -1.47 -2.84
N ILE A 76 -44.51 -0.92 -2.13
CA ILE A 76 -45.42 0.09 -2.67
C ILE A 76 -44.84 1.50 -2.53
N GLU A 77 -43.89 1.69 -1.60
CA GLU A 77 -43.31 3.00 -1.33
C GLU A 77 -42.42 3.48 -2.47
N PRO A 78 -42.70 4.63 -3.13
CA PRO A 78 -41.90 5.11 -4.26
C PRO A 78 -40.40 5.32 -3.90
N ALA A 79 -40.10 5.74 -2.69
CA ALA A 79 -38.72 5.91 -2.21
C ALA A 79 -37.95 4.58 -2.19
N ARG A 80 -38.63 3.50 -1.76
CA ARG A 80 -38.05 2.14 -1.76
C ARG A 80 -37.80 1.64 -3.17
N LEU A 81 -38.77 1.81 -4.06
CA LEU A 81 -38.65 1.43 -5.47
C LEU A 81 -37.55 2.22 -6.17
N ARG A 82 -37.46 3.53 -5.92
CA ARG A 82 -36.37 4.37 -6.46
C ARG A 82 -34.99 3.87 -6.03
N THR A 83 -34.83 3.50 -4.77
CA THR A 83 -33.58 2.92 -4.26
C THR A 83 -33.23 1.62 -4.97
N LEU A 84 -34.21 0.73 -5.17
CA LEU A 84 -33.99 -0.54 -5.87
C LEU A 84 -33.63 -0.32 -7.34
N ILE A 85 -34.34 0.58 -8.04
CA ILE A 85 -34.06 0.91 -9.44
C ILE A 85 -32.64 1.46 -9.58
N ASN A 86 -32.25 2.41 -8.72
CA ASN A 86 -30.91 2.99 -8.75
C ASN A 86 -29.82 1.96 -8.42
N THR A 87 -30.13 0.97 -7.58
CA THR A 87 -29.16 -0.08 -7.26
C THR A 87 -28.97 -1.07 -8.40
N TYR A 88 -30.08 -1.58 -8.96
CA TYR A 88 -30.04 -2.73 -9.86
C TYR A 88 -30.22 -2.39 -11.33
N CYS A 89 -30.89 -1.29 -11.65
CA CYS A 89 -31.34 -0.95 -13.01
C CYS A 89 -30.74 0.36 -13.55
N ASP A 90 -29.86 1.02 -12.77
CA ASP A 90 -29.41 2.39 -13.07
C ASP A 90 -28.81 2.56 -14.47
N PHE A 91 -28.03 1.59 -14.91
CA PHE A 91 -27.37 1.62 -16.22
C PHE A 91 -28.01 0.70 -17.27
N MET A 92 -29.24 0.22 -17.03
CA MET A 92 -29.95 -0.58 -18.02
C MET A 92 -30.12 0.23 -19.30
N PRO A 93 -29.99 -0.40 -20.51
CA PRO A 93 -30.08 0.31 -21.80
C PRO A 93 -31.49 0.74 -22.15
N VAL A 94 -32.47 0.33 -21.33
CA VAL A 94 -33.88 0.70 -21.48
C VAL A 94 -34.29 1.72 -20.43
N GLU A 95 -35.22 2.58 -20.77
CA GLU A 95 -35.75 3.58 -19.88
C GLU A 95 -36.60 2.92 -18.78
N VAL A 96 -36.31 3.24 -17.52
CA VAL A 96 -37.11 2.82 -16.37
C VAL A 96 -37.78 4.06 -15.79
N GLN A 97 -39.12 4.06 -15.82
CA GLN A 97 -39.94 5.15 -15.29
C GLN A 97 -40.60 4.74 -13.97
N LEU A 98 -40.58 5.62 -12.99
CA LEU A 98 -41.34 5.52 -11.75
C LEU A 98 -42.29 6.71 -11.65
N GLU A 99 -43.61 6.42 -11.60
CA GLU A 99 -44.66 7.45 -11.57
C GLU A 99 -44.57 8.43 -12.75
N GLY A 100 -44.10 7.98 -13.90
CA GLY A 100 -43.94 8.79 -15.12
C GLY A 100 -42.65 9.58 -15.22
N GLU A 101 -41.76 9.49 -14.23
CA GLU A 101 -40.44 10.09 -14.25
C GLU A 101 -39.34 9.06 -14.57
N THR A 102 -38.46 9.37 -15.50
CA THR A 102 -37.29 8.51 -15.79
C THR A 102 -36.33 8.52 -14.61
N VAL A 103 -35.97 7.36 -14.07
CA VAL A 103 -35.20 7.21 -12.82
C VAL A 103 -33.81 6.72 -13.07
N ASN A 104 -33.56 5.97 -14.17
CA ASN A 104 -32.24 5.41 -14.46
C ASN A 104 -31.44 6.29 -15.42
N LYS A 105 -30.10 6.14 -15.39
CA LYS A 105 -29.18 6.93 -16.24
C LYS A 105 -29.09 6.47 -17.68
N ARG A 106 -29.38 5.22 -17.97
CA ARG A 106 -29.34 4.56 -19.29
C ARG A 106 -27.95 4.50 -19.93
N GLU A 107 -27.13 5.53 -19.78
CA GLU A 107 -25.79 5.57 -20.36
C GLU A 107 -24.78 4.94 -19.42
N ALA A 108 -24.10 3.90 -19.89
CA ALA A 108 -22.99 3.25 -19.20
C ALA A 108 -21.66 3.72 -19.83
N PRO A 109 -20.90 4.65 -19.20
CA PRO A 109 -19.68 5.21 -19.78
C PRO A 109 -18.65 4.13 -20.17
N TRP A 110 -18.60 3.02 -19.45
CA TRP A 110 -17.68 1.91 -19.76
C TRP A 110 -18.00 1.15 -21.05
N ARG A 111 -19.16 1.39 -21.66
CA ARG A 111 -19.55 0.82 -22.97
C ARG A 111 -19.05 1.66 -24.14
N LYS A 112 -18.73 2.93 -23.89
CA LYS A 112 -18.17 3.85 -24.89
C LYS A 112 -16.73 3.51 -25.18
N SER A 113 -16.22 3.90 -26.35
CA SER A 113 -14.79 3.81 -26.63
C SER A 113 -14.01 4.78 -25.73
N PRO A 114 -12.80 4.43 -25.25
CA PRO A 114 -11.95 5.36 -24.50
C PRO A 114 -11.69 6.70 -25.22
N ARG A 115 -11.81 6.73 -26.55
CA ARG A 115 -11.62 7.93 -27.35
C ARG A 115 -12.81 8.90 -27.33
N GLU A 116 -13.95 8.44 -26.88
CA GLU A 116 -15.20 9.20 -26.78
C GLU A 116 -15.40 9.81 -25.40
N LEU A 117 -14.51 9.50 -24.46
CA LEU A 117 -14.58 9.98 -23.09
C LEU A 117 -13.41 10.92 -22.79
N SER A 118 -13.73 12.01 -22.14
CA SER A 118 -12.76 12.92 -21.53
C SER A 118 -12.40 12.48 -20.12
N ASP A 119 -11.32 13.03 -19.57
CA ASP A 119 -10.92 12.80 -18.18
C ASP A 119 -12.04 13.19 -17.19
N GLU A 120 -12.79 14.23 -17.50
CA GLU A 120 -13.94 14.68 -16.70
C GLU A 120 -15.04 13.62 -16.63
N ASP A 121 -15.33 12.93 -17.72
CA ASP A 121 -16.35 11.86 -17.76
C ASP A 121 -15.97 10.71 -16.82
N TYR A 122 -14.66 10.38 -16.72
CA TYR A 122 -14.20 9.36 -15.76
C TYR A 122 -14.33 9.83 -14.32
N ILE A 123 -13.98 11.09 -14.04
CA ILE A 123 -14.09 11.67 -12.71
C ILE A 123 -15.56 11.78 -12.27
N GLU A 124 -16.45 12.21 -13.16
CA GLU A 124 -17.89 12.29 -12.90
C GLU A 124 -18.48 10.91 -12.60
N LEU A 125 -18.10 9.88 -13.38
CA LEU A 125 -18.52 8.51 -13.10
C LEU A 125 -18.04 8.05 -11.73
N TYR A 126 -16.78 8.34 -11.38
CA TYR A 126 -16.23 7.95 -10.07
C TYR A 126 -16.97 8.63 -8.92
N ARG A 127 -17.19 9.95 -8.99
CA ARG A 127 -17.94 10.72 -7.98
C ARG A 127 -19.39 10.24 -7.86
N TYR A 128 -19.97 9.80 -8.96
CA TYR A 128 -21.32 9.24 -8.96
C TYR A 128 -21.37 7.87 -8.25
N LEU A 129 -20.44 6.97 -8.58
CA LEU A 129 -20.41 5.63 -8.00
C LEU A 129 -20.00 5.64 -6.52
N TYR A 130 -19.15 6.59 -6.11
CA TYR A 130 -18.54 6.70 -4.79
C TYR A 130 -18.65 8.13 -4.23
N PRO A 131 -19.86 8.56 -3.88
CA PRO A 131 -20.08 9.89 -3.32
C PRO A 131 -19.27 10.05 -2.03
N PHE A 132 -18.76 11.25 -1.79
CA PHE A 132 -17.92 11.62 -0.63
C PHE A 132 -16.50 11.04 -0.62
N GLN A 133 -16.06 10.40 -1.70
CA GLN A 133 -14.67 10.01 -1.91
C GLN A 133 -13.96 11.13 -2.70
N GLY A 134 -12.66 11.30 -2.45
CA GLY A 134 -11.85 12.19 -3.29
C GLY A 134 -11.74 11.68 -4.72
N ASP A 135 -11.17 12.48 -5.62
CA ASP A 135 -10.98 12.07 -7.01
C ASP A 135 -10.01 10.88 -7.14
N PRO A 136 -10.18 10.04 -8.17
CA PRO A 136 -9.30 8.90 -8.40
C PRO A 136 -7.94 9.39 -8.89
N LEU A 137 -6.88 8.66 -8.56
CA LEU A 137 -5.53 8.95 -9.02
C LEU A 137 -5.30 8.58 -10.49
N LEU A 138 -5.92 7.48 -10.90
CA LEU A 138 -5.73 6.86 -12.20
C LEU A 138 -6.94 5.96 -12.49
N TRP A 139 -7.20 5.73 -13.78
CA TRP A 139 -8.21 4.75 -14.22
C TRP A 139 -7.69 3.86 -15.33
N VAL A 140 -8.29 2.68 -15.41
CA VAL A 140 -8.06 1.66 -16.43
C VAL A 140 -9.39 1.40 -17.13
N HIS A 141 -9.51 1.78 -18.38
CA HIS A 141 -10.68 1.50 -19.18
C HIS A 141 -10.52 0.13 -19.85
N LEU A 142 -11.40 -0.79 -19.50
CA LEU A 142 -11.49 -2.12 -20.07
C LEU A 142 -12.54 -2.09 -21.20
N ASN A 143 -12.11 -2.35 -22.41
CA ASN A 143 -13.00 -2.46 -23.57
C ASN A 143 -12.42 -3.47 -24.54
N THR A 144 -12.91 -4.71 -24.49
CA THR A 144 -12.42 -5.82 -25.28
C THR A 144 -13.56 -6.83 -25.53
N ASP A 145 -13.54 -7.44 -26.70
CA ASP A 145 -14.43 -8.50 -27.14
C ASP A 145 -13.72 -9.86 -27.25
N TYR A 146 -12.40 -9.88 -27.17
CA TYR A 146 -11.60 -11.09 -27.23
C TYR A 146 -10.40 -11.03 -26.28
N PRO A 147 -10.06 -12.10 -25.55
CA PRO A 147 -10.67 -13.43 -25.50
C PRO A 147 -11.98 -13.48 -24.69
N TYR A 148 -12.35 -12.40 -24.03
CA TYR A 148 -13.57 -12.25 -23.24
C TYR A 148 -14.27 -10.96 -23.65
N ASN A 149 -15.61 -10.99 -23.70
CA ASN A 149 -16.39 -9.77 -23.80
C ASN A 149 -16.38 -9.09 -22.41
N LEU A 150 -15.44 -8.18 -22.23
CA LEU A 150 -15.17 -7.52 -20.96
C LEU A 150 -15.10 -6.02 -21.16
N GLN A 151 -15.96 -5.32 -20.48
CA GLN A 151 -16.01 -3.87 -20.45
C GLN A 151 -15.96 -3.40 -19.00
N GLY A 152 -15.53 -2.18 -18.77
CA GLY A 152 -15.45 -1.67 -17.41
C GLY A 152 -14.51 -0.48 -17.27
N ILE A 153 -14.56 0.16 -16.13
CA ILE A 153 -13.61 1.19 -15.73
C ILE A 153 -13.21 0.90 -14.30
N LEU A 154 -11.93 0.67 -14.10
CA LEU A 154 -11.33 0.48 -12.78
C LEU A 154 -10.58 1.74 -12.38
N PHE A 155 -10.74 2.16 -11.15
CA PHE A 155 -10.13 3.35 -10.59
C PHE A 155 -9.17 2.99 -9.46
N PHE A 156 -8.02 3.66 -9.44
CA PHE A 156 -7.13 3.67 -8.29
C PHE A 156 -7.57 4.78 -7.35
N PRO A 157 -8.11 4.46 -6.18
CA PRO A 157 -8.47 5.46 -5.19
C PRO A 157 -7.22 6.05 -4.55
N LYS A 158 -7.32 7.26 -4.03
CA LYS A 158 -6.30 7.80 -3.14
C LYS A 158 -6.37 7.03 -1.82
N SER A 159 -5.42 6.14 -1.59
CA SER A 159 -5.37 5.34 -0.36
C SER A 159 -4.84 6.19 0.80
N THR A 160 -5.48 6.08 1.96
CA THR A 160 -5.09 6.76 3.19
C THR A 160 -4.49 5.82 4.24
N GLY A 161 -4.41 4.51 3.96
CA GLY A 161 -3.82 3.56 4.89
C GLY A 161 -4.19 2.09 4.67
N ARG A 162 -3.68 1.23 5.56
CA ARG A 162 -3.81 -0.24 5.51
C ARG A 162 -5.26 -0.74 5.56
N ALA A 163 -6.16 -0.01 6.22
CA ALA A 163 -7.56 -0.40 6.39
C ALA A 163 -8.37 -0.42 5.08
N ASP A 164 -7.92 0.30 4.04
CA ASP A 164 -8.63 0.38 2.75
C ASP A 164 -8.40 -0.86 1.88
N TRP A 165 -7.43 -1.72 2.22
CA TRP A 165 -7.00 -2.86 1.41
C TRP A 165 -7.95 -4.06 1.45
N GLU A 166 -8.84 -4.15 2.45
CA GLU A 166 -9.75 -5.28 2.61
C GLU A 166 -11.13 -5.05 1.97
N LYS A 167 -11.44 -3.81 1.61
CA LYS A 167 -12.76 -3.43 1.09
C LYS A 167 -12.70 -3.26 -0.43
N GLY A 168 -12.87 -4.35 -1.15
CA GLY A 168 -13.12 -4.28 -2.59
C GLY A 168 -14.49 -3.68 -2.87
N GLU A 169 -14.55 -2.62 -3.66
CA GLU A 169 -15.78 -1.92 -4.03
C GLU A 169 -15.97 -1.90 -5.57
N ILE A 170 -15.53 -2.97 -6.25
CA ILE A 170 -15.77 -3.09 -7.68
C ILE A 170 -17.15 -3.71 -7.90
N LYS A 171 -18.00 -3.00 -8.62
CA LYS A 171 -19.36 -3.43 -8.96
C LYS A 171 -19.34 -4.30 -10.21
N LEU A 172 -19.97 -5.46 -10.12
CA LEU A 172 -20.14 -6.38 -11.24
C LEU A 172 -21.48 -6.16 -11.91
N TYR A 173 -21.43 -6.02 -13.22
CA TYR A 173 -22.59 -5.98 -14.10
C TYR A 173 -22.53 -7.12 -15.11
N CYS A 174 -23.69 -7.52 -15.60
CA CYS A 174 -23.86 -8.41 -16.75
C CYS A 174 -24.85 -7.76 -17.71
N ASN A 175 -24.37 -7.36 -18.88
CA ASN A 175 -25.16 -6.56 -19.84
C ASN A 175 -25.84 -5.35 -19.16
N GLN A 176 -25.07 -4.55 -18.43
CA GLN A 176 -25.50 -3.33 -17.73
C GLN A 176 -26.51 -3.54 -16.58
N VAL A 177 -26.79 -4.78 -16.20
CA VAL A 177 -27.58 -5.11 -15.01
C VAL A 177 -26.66 -5.44 -13.86
N PHE A 178 -26.86 -4.77 -12.72
CA PHE A 178 -26.07 -5.02 -11.51
C PHE A 178 -26.24 -6.46 -11.00
N VAL A 179 -25.12 -7.08 -10.65
CA VAL A 179 -25.06 -8.45 -10.14
C VAL A 179 -24.60 -8.47 -8.69
N SER A 180 -23.46 -7.84 -8.39
CA SER A 180 -22.84 -7.89 -7.07
C SER A 180 -21.84 -6.75 -6.90
N ASP A 181 -21.63 -6.32 -5.67
CA ASP A 181 -20.56 -5.42 -5.23
C ASP A 181 -19.34 -6.16 -4.65
N SER A 182 -19.41 -7.48 -4.61
CA SER A 182 -18.34 -8.34 -4.11
C SER A 182 -17.82 -9.27 -5.21
N ILE A 183 -16.67 -8.91 -5.78
CA ILE A 183 -16.04 -9.66 -6.88
C ILE A 183 -14.67 -10.26 -6.47
N LYS A 184 -14.52 -10.62 -5.20
CA LYS A 184 -13.27 -11.20 -4.66
C LYS A 184 -12.75 -12.40 -5.44
N GLU A 185 -13.62 -13.04 -6.21
CA GLU A 185 -13.30 -14.20 -7.01
C GLU A 185 -12.92 -13.86 -8.46
N VAL A 186 -13.29 -12.66 -8.93
CA VAL A 186 -13.09 -12.21 -10.33
C VAL A 186 -11.74 -11.54 -10.51
N VAL A 187 -11.26 -10.80 -9.52
CA VAL A 187 -9.98 -10.10 -9.60
C VAL A 187 -8.97 -10.68 -8.59
N PRO A 188 -7.67 -10.64 -8.90
CA PRO A 188 -6.64 -11.01 -7.94
C PRO A 188 -6.74 -10.19 -6.65
N LYS A 189 -6.33 -10.77 -5.53
CA LYS A 189 -6.44 -10.13 -4.20
C LYS A 189 -5.77 -8.76 -4.13
N TYR A 190 -4.62 -8.61 -4.75
CA TYR A 190 -3.87 -7.35 -4.77
C TYR A 190 -4.56 -6.23 -5.56
N LEU A 191 -5.58 -6.55 -6.38
CA LEU A 191 -6.42 -5.58 -7.09
C LEU A 191 -7.76 -5.30 -6.39
N LEU A 192 -8.07 -5.98 -5.29
CA LEU A 192 -9.32 -5.75 -4.54
C LEU A 192 -9.51 -4.30 -4.06
N PRO A 193 -8.46 -3.54 -3.69
CA PRO A 193 -8.62 -2.15 -3.29
C PRO A 193 -9.03 -1.21 -4.43
N LEU A 194 -8.99 -1.67 -5.70
CA LEU A 194 -9.53 -0.89 -6.82
C LEU A 194 -11.04 -0.72 -6.67
N ARG A 195 -11.53 0.35 -7.24
CA ARG A 195 -12.95 0.68 -7.33
C ARG A 195 -13.38 0.69 -8.79
N GLY A 196 -14.69 0.71 -9.04
CA GLY A 196 -15.19 0.85 -10.40
C GLY A 196 -16.23 -0.19 -10.78
N VAL A 197 -16.22 -0.50 -12.05
CA VAL A 197 -17.21 -1.36 -12.69
C VAL A 197 -16.52 -2.38 -13.58
N ILE A 198 -17.00 -3.62 -13.52
CA ILE A 198 -16.75 -4.67 -14.52
C ILE A 198 -18.10 -5.13 -15.06
N ASP A 199 -18.23 -5.15 -16.37
CA ASP A 199 -19.43 -5.60 -17.09
C ASP A 199 -19.03 -6.69 -18.09
N SER A 200 -19.52 -7.90 -17.89
CA SER A 200 -19.19 -9.02 -18.77
C SER A 200 -20.30 -10.08 -18.78
N PRO A 201 -20.80 -10.46 -19.96
CA PRO A 201 -21.70 -11.60 -20.10
C PRO A 201 -20.99 -12.96 -19.96
N ASP A 202 -19.65 -12.99 -20.05
CA ASP A 202 -18.85 -14.23 -19.99
C ASP A 202 -18.61 -14.72 -18.56
N ILE A 203 -18.96 -13.92 -17.55
CA ILE A 203 -18.85 -14.30 -16.15
C ILE A 203 -20.00 -15.24 -15.79
N PRO A 204 -19.71 -16.50 -15.40
CA PRO A 204 -20.75 -17.48 -15.08
C PRO A 204 -21.45 -17.10 -13.77
N LEU A 205 -22.74 -16.83 -13.88
CA LEU A 205 -23.61 -16.53 -12.74
C LEU A 205 -24.38 -17.79 -12.34
N ASN A 206 -24.74 -17.90 -11.06
CA ASN A 206 -25.70 -18.89 -10.61
C ASN A 206 -27.12 -18.56 -11.15
N VAL A 207 -28.06 -19.47 -10.98
CA VAL A 207 -29.43 -19.30 -11.46
C VAL A 207 -30.10 -18.06 -10.88
N SER A 208 -29.85 -17.75 -9.62
CA SER A 208 -30.37 -16.55 -8.94
C SER A 208 -29.57 -15.28 -9.23
N ARG A 209 -28.44 -15.37 -9.96
CA ARG A 209 -27.49 -14.28 -10.25
C ARG A 209 -26.89 -13.61 -9.02
N SER A 210 -27.16 -14.11 -7.84
CA SER A 210 -26.68 -13.52 -6.57
C SER A 210 -25.28 -13.98 -6.19
N ALA A 211 -24.71 -14.97 -6.90
CA ALA A 211 -23.37 -15.48 -6.64
C ALA A 211 -22.67 -15.92 -7.93
N LEU A 212 -21.36 -15.78 -7.93
CA LEU A 212 -20.49 -16.24 -8.99
C LEU A 212 -20.24 -17.74 -8.86
N GLN A 213 -20.20 -18.44 -9.98
CA GLN A 213 -19.64 -19.79 -10.00
C GLN A 213 -18.14 -19.69 -10.17
N THR A 214 -17.40 -20.05 -9.13
CA THR A 214 -15.93 -20.06 -9.16
C THR A 214 -15.45 -21.15 -10.11
N ASP A 215 -15.19 -20.78 -11.35
CA ASP A 215 -14.66 -21.69 -12.35
C ASP A 215 -13.32 -21.19 -12.92
N ARG A 216 -12.77 -21.96 -13.85
CA ARG A 216 -11.51 -21.65 -14.52
C ARG A 216 -11.58 -20.34 -15.34
N ARG A 217 -12.75 -19.97 -15.85
CA ARG A 217 -12.97 -18.76 -16.66
C ARG A 217 -12.84 -17.51 -15.82
N VAL A 218 -13.44 -17.51 -14.63
CA VAL A 218 -13.36 -16.39 -13.67
C VAL A 218 -11.89 -16.05 -13.35
N ARG A 219 -11.06 -17.06 -13.05
CA ARG A 219 -9.62 -16.86 -12.81
C ARG A 219 -8.88 -16.33 -14.04
N SER A 220 -9.26 -16.78 -15.23
CA SER A 220 -8.64 -16.30 -16.48
C SER A 220 -9.00 -14.86 -16.77
N ILE A 221 -10.23 -14.43 -16.47
CA ILE A 221 -10.67 -13.02 -16.55
C ILE A 221 -9.84 -12.18 -15.57
N GLY A 222 -9.65 -12.63 -14.32
CA GLY A 222 -8.81 -11.96 -13.34
C GLY A 222 -7.38 -11.71 -13.82
N GLY A 223 -6.75 -12.72 -14.41
CA GLY A 223 -5.42 -12.57 -15.01
C GLY A 223 -5.40 -11.60 -16.20
N PHE A 224 -6.48 -11.55 -16.98
CA PHE A 224 -6.60 -10.58 -18.06
C PHE A 224 -6.76 -9.14 -17.54
N VAL A 225 -7.57 -8.93 -16.51
CA VAL A 225 -7.71 -7.64 -15.83
C VAL A 225 -6.36 -7.18 -15.28
N ALA A 226 -5.64 -8.06 -14.58
CA ALA A 226 -4.30 -7.76 -14.06
C ALA A 226 -3.34 -7.31 -15.15
N LYS A 227 -3.34 -8.00 -16.29
CA LYS A 227 -2.54 -7.61 -17.45
C LYS A 227 -2.90 -6.19 -17.95
N LYS A 228 -4.18 -5.86 -18.07
CA LYS A 228 -4.62 -4.53 -18.51
C LYS A 228 -4.24 -3.43 -17.52
N VAL A 229 -4.31 -3.72 -16.24
CA VAL A 229 -3.81 -2.83 -15.17
C VAL A 229 -2.31 -2.59 -15.36
N GLY A 230 -1.51 -3.64 -15.50
CA GLY A 230 -0.08 -3.51 -15.74
C GLY A 230 0.26 -2.74 -17.03
N ASP A 231 -0.49 -2.97 -18.13
CA ASP A 231 -0.31 -2.22 -19.39
C ASP A 231 -0.57 -0.71 -19.20
N ARG A 232 -1.60 -0.35 -18.43
CA ARG A 232 -1.90 1.07 -18.12
C ARG A 232 -0.83 1.71 -17.23
N LEU A 233 -0.34 0.98 -16.24
CA LEU A 233 0.78 1.45 -15.40
C LEU A 233 2.04 1.68 -16.22
N LYS A 234 2.39 0.76 -17.13
CA LYS A 234 3.50 0.93 -18.07
C LYS A 234 3.33 2.18 -18.94
N GLN A 235 2.14 2.36 -19.47
CA GLN A 235 1.83 3.53 -20.28
C GLN A 235 2.05 4.83 -19.49
N LEU A 236 1.48 4.93 -18.28
CA LEU A 236 1.63 6.11 -17.44
C LEU A 236 3.10 6.39 -17.09
N HIS A 237 3.84 5.35 -16.68
CA HIS A 237 5.26 5.49 -16.36
C HIS A 237 6.09 6.01 -17.54
N ARG A 238 5.77 5.56 -18.76
CA ARG A 238 6.47 5.97 -19.98
C ARG A 238 6.07 7.37 -20.43
N ASP A 239 4.77 7.66 -20.46
CA ASP A 239 4.22 8.87 -21.09
C ASP A 239 4.19 10.06 -20.13
N GLU A 240 4.04 9.82 -18.83
CA GLU A 240 3.91 10.82 -17.76
C GLU A 240 4.73 10.42 -16.51
N PRO A 241 6.07 10.27 -16.62
CA PRO A 241 6.90 9.74 -15.51
C PRO A 241 6.84 10.61 -14.26
N GLN A 242 6.70 11.91 -14.41
CA GLN A 242 6.54 12.85 -13.30
C GLN A 242 5.26 12.56 -12.50
N ARG A 243 4.12 12.46 -13.18
CA ARG A 243 2.83 12.12 -12.56
C ARG A 243 2.87 10.73 -11.92
N TYR A 244 3.54 9.78 -12.56
CA TYR A 244 3.71 8.43 -12.00
C TYR A 244 4.46 8.48 -10.66
N ALA A 245 5.54 9.27 -10.57
CA ALA A 245 6.29 9.46 -9.34
C ALA A 245 5.46 10.19 -8.25
N GLU A 246 4.64 11.18 -8.62
CA GLU A 246 3.76 11.91 -7.69
C GLU A 246 2.72 11.01 -7.01
N ILE A 247 2.17 10.03 -7.76
CA ILE A 247 1.16 9.11 -7.22
C ILE A 247 1.75 7.79 -6.73
N TRP A 248 3.08 7.63 -6.81
CA TRP A 248 3.77 6.38 -6.50
C TRP A 248 3.47 5.83 -5.11
N GLU A 249 3.47 6.68 -4.08
CA GLU A 249 3.21 6.23 -2.70
C GLU A 249 1.87 5.49 -2.57
N SER A 250 0.86 5.91 -3.34
CA SER A 250 -0.44 5.23 -3.38
C SER A 250 -0.44 3.99 -4.27
N LEU A 251 0.40 3.94 -5.31
CA LEU A 251 0.51 2.79 -6.23
C LEU A 251 1.42 1.69 -5.70
N ALA A 252 2.45 2.05 -4.95
CA ALA A 252 3.51 1.13 -4.52
C ALA A 252 2.98 -0.15 -3.85
N PRO A 253 2.02 -0.09 -2.91
CA PRO A 253 1.49 -1.30 -2.29
C PRO A 253 0.84 -2.24 -3.31
N PHE A 254 0.02 -1.74 -4.25
CA PHE A 254 -0.62 -2.59 -5.29
C PHE A 254 0.43 -3.31 -6.14
N ILE A 255 1.43 -2.56 -6.59
CA ILE A 255 2.46 -3.08 -7.48
C ILE A 255 3.35 -4.07 -6.75
N LYS A 256 3.81 -3.74 -5.54
CA LYS A 256 4.71 -4.59 -4.75
C LYS A 256 4.02 -5.88 -4.27
N ILE A 257 2.78 -5.79 -3.74
CA ILE A 257 2.02 -6.98 -3.36
C ILE A 257 1.70 -7.83 -4.57
N GLY A 258 1.23 -7.21 -5.67
CA GLY A 258 0.93 -7.91 -6.90
C GLY A 258 2.14 -8.66 -7.48
N ALA A 259 3.32 -8.04 -7.45
CA ALA A 259 4.56 -8.67 -7.88
C ALA A 259 4.95 -9.87 -7.02
N MET A 260 4.70 -9.83 -5.70
CA MET A 260 4.97 -10.96 -4.81
C MET A 260 3.97 -12.11 -4.96
N GLU A 261 2.71 -11.83 -5.32
CA GLU A 261 1.65 -12.82 -5.44
C GLU A 261 1.50 -13.42 -6.84
N ASP A 262 1.87 -12.71 -7.90
CA ASP A 262 1.68 -13.10 -9.30
C ASP A 262 2.97 -12.89 -10.11
N GLU A 263 3.61 -13.99 -10.50
CA GLU A 263 4.87 -13.98 -11.24
C GLU A 263 4.76 -13.30 -12.60
N LYS A 264 3.63 -13.46 -13.31
CA LYS A 264 3.40 -12.80 -14.61
C LYS A 264 3.23 -11.30 -14.45
N PHE A 265 2.54 -10.89 -13.39
CA PHE A 265 2.42 -9.48 -13.05
C PHE A 265 3.78 -8.92 -12.61
N ALA A 266 4.56 -9.68 -11.84
CA ALA A 266 5.92 -9.29 -11.46
C ALA A 266 6.80 -9.00 -12.68
N ASP A 267 6.82 -9.89 -13.67
CA ASP A 267 7.57 -9.67 -14.92
C ASP A 267 7.09 -8.42 -15.68
N GLN A 268 5.80 -8.15 -15.60
CA GLN A 268 5.20 -6.99 -16.25
C GLN A 268 5.57 -5.67 -15.58
N VAL A 269 5.67 -5.64 -14.25
CA VAL A 269 5.86 -4.39 -13.48
C VAL A 269 7.27 -4.22 -12.91
N ALA A 270 8.19 -5.14 -13.17
CA ALA A 270 9.54 -5.12 -12.61
C ALA A 270 10.29 -3.79 -12.83
N GLU A 271 10.14 -3.21 -14.02
CA GLU A 271 10.78 -1.94 -14.39
C GLU A 271 10.02 -0.70 -13.90
N LEU A 272 8.82 -0.88 -13.34
CA LEU A 272 7.95 0.21 -12.89
C LEU A 272 8.10 0.51 -11.40
N VAL A 273 8.77 -0.38 -10.67
CA VAL A 273 8.94 -0.21 -9.23
C VAL A 273 9.90 0.95 -8.95
N LEU A 274 9.38 1.97 -8.28
CA LEU A 274 10.19 3.09 -7.81
C LEU A 274 10.57 2.89 -6.33
N PHE A 275 11.73 3.43 -6.00
CA PHE A 275 12.18 3.62 -4.61
C PHE A 275 12.44 5.10 -4.41
N GLY A 276 12.12 5.61 -3.24
CA GLY A 276 12.66 6.89 -2.81
C GLY A 276 14.19 6.84 -2.83
N THR A 277 14.85 7.97 -3.05
CA THR A 277 16.32 8.03 -3.05
C THR A 277 16.84 9.31 -2.42
N THR A 278 18.04 9.22 -1.84
CA THR A 278 18.75 10.37 -1.32
C THR A 278 19.49 11.16 -2.41
N ALA A 279 19.56 10.66 -3.63
CA ALA A 279 20.16 11.38 -4.74
C ALA A 279 19.27 12.58 -5.14
N ALA A 280 19.92 13.66 -5.57
CA ALA A 280 19.20 14.82 -6.09
C ALA A 280 18.53 14.51 -7.43
N ALA A 281 17.40 15.17 -7.68
CA ALA A 281 16.70 15.07 -8.96
C ALA A 281 17.63 15.47 -10.11
N ALA A 282 17.53 14.73 -11.22
CA ALA A 282 18.17 15.10 -12.46
C ALA A 282 17.26 16.03 -13.27
N GLU A 283 17.84 16.84 -14.16
CA GLU A 283 17.11 17.74 -15.05
C GLU A 283 17.03 17.14 -16.47
N GLY A 284 15.89 17.32 -17.13
CA GLY A 284 15.68 16.96 -18.54
C GLY A 284 14.64 15.87 -18.78
N ASP A 285 14.34 15.65 -20.06
CA ASP A 285 13.48 14.55 -20.50
C ASP A 285 14.15 13.21 -20.19
N ASN A 286 13.48 12.31 -19.51
CA ASN A 286 14.01 11.04 -18.94
C ASN A 286 14.99 11.24 -17.75
N ALA A 287 14.84 12.32 -17.00
CA ALA A 287 15.60 12.53 -15.79
C ALA A 287 15.39 11.38 -14.78
N ASP A 288 16.49 10.91 -14.18
CA ASP A 288 16.48 9.97 -13.06
C ASP A 288 17.63 10.34 -12.10
N PRO A 289 17.36 10.59 -10.83
CA PRO A 289 16.07 10.46 -10.13
C PRO A 289 15.01 11.51 -10.53
N ILE A 290 13.74 11.10 -10.44
CA ILE A 290 12.58 11.94 -10.74
C ILE A 290 12.15 12.66 -9.45
N ALA A 291 12.04 14.01 -9.49
CA ALA A 291 11.49 14.77 -8.37
C ALA A 291 9.97 14.62 -8.32
N ALA A 292 9.40 14.42 -7.15
CA ALA A 292 7.97 14.50 -6.89
C ALA A 292 7.63 15.74 -6.04
N GLU A 293 6.35 16.05 -5.92
CA GLU A 293 5.88 17.10 -5.01
C GLU A 293 6.36 16.85 -3.58
N GLY A 294 6.73 17.91 -2.86
CA GLY A 294 7.27 17.78 -1.49
C GLY A 294 8.78 17.50 -1.40
N GLY A 295 9.51 17.47 -2.55
CA GLY A 295 10.97 17.37 -2.59
C GLY A 295 11.51 15.94 -2.45
N LYS A 296 10.66 14.92 -2.45
CA LYS A 296 11.09 13.51 -2.56
C LYS A 296 11.56 13.22 -3.99
N CYS A 297 12.62 12.43 -4.10
CA CYS A 297 13.13 11.94 -5.38
C CYS A 297 12.93 10.44 -5.47
N PHE A 298 12.59 9.96 -6.67
CA PHE A 298 12.35 8.54 -6.93
C PHE A 298 13.23 8.03 -8.06
N THR A 299 13.64 6.77 -7.96
CA THR A 299 14.45 6.08 -8.97
C THR A 299 14.00 4.62 -9.12
N THR A 300 14.27 4.03 -10.28
CA THR A 300 14.13 2.59 -10.46
C THR A 300 15.37 1.85 -9.95
N LEU A 301 15.20 0.57 -9.60
CA LEU A 301 16.34 -0.25 -9.19
C LEU A 301 17.40 -0.38 -10.30
N ALA A 302 16.97 -0.42 -11.57
CA ALA A 302 17.88 -0.49 -12.72
C ALA A 302 18.73 0.77 -12.84
N ASN A 303 18.14 1.94 -12.73
CA ASN A 303 18.86 3.21 -12.82
C ASN A 303 19.78 3.43 -11.61
N TYR A 304 19.33 3.07 -10.40
CA TYR A 304 20.17 3.06 -9.22
C TYR A 304 21.41 2.18 -9.41
N ARG A 305 21.25 0.95 -9.92
CA ARG A 305 22.37 0.04 -10.19
C ARG A 305 23.35 0.62 -11.21
N THR A 306 22.87 1.27 -12.25
CA THR A 306 23.73 1.92 -13.24
C THR A 306 24.64 2.99 -12.61
N ARG A 307 24.11 3.76 -11.64
CA ARG A 307 24.90 4.74 -10.88
C ARG A 307 25.84 4.06 -9.89
N LEU A 308 25.41 2.98 -9.28
CA LEU A 308 26.18 2.19 -8.33
C LEU A 308 27.40 1.52 -9.02
N ASP A 309 27.21 0.92 -10.19
CA ASP A 309 28.28 0.30 -10.98
C ASP A 309 29.36 1.33 -11.37
N ALA A 310 28.97 2.57 -11.62
CA ALA A 310 29.91 3.67 -11.86
C ALA A 310 30.79 3.99 -10.64
N SER A 311 30.29 3.75 -9.42
CA SER A 311 31.04 3.94 -8.15
C SER A 311 31.86 2.71 -7.72
N ASN A 312 31.76 1.60 -8.47
CA ASN A 312 32.40 0.30 -8.17
C ASN A 312 31.98 -0.33 -6.83
N ASP A 313 30.79 0.02 -6.30
CA ASP A 313 30.15 -0.64 -5.17
C ASP A 313 29.07 -1.63 -5.70
N LYS A 314 28.87 -2.74 -5.01
CA LYS A 314 27.91 -3.77 -5.41
C LYS A 314 26.72 -3.89 -4.47
N ARG A 315 26.72 -3.13 -3.36
CA ARG A 315 25.71 -3.20 -2.32
C ARG A 315 24.62 -2.16 -2.55
N ILE A 316 23.39 -2.58 -2.47
CA ILE A 316 22.22 -1.70 -2.56
C ILE A 316 21.90 -1.22 -1.15
N LEU A 317 22.28 0.02 -0.84
CA LEU A 317 22.00 0.61 0.47
C LEU A 317 20.54 1.03 0.55
N TYR A 318 19.87 0.72 1.67
CA TYR A 318 18.50 1.14 1.90
C TYR A 318 18.24 1.60 3.33
N CYS A 319 17.26 2.50 3.49
CA CYS A 319 16.78 3.05 4.75
C CYS A 319 15.27 2.80 4.85
N THR A 320 14.79 2.30 5.99
CA THR A 320 13.37 2.01 6.23
C THR A 320 12.70 3.04 7.15
N ASP A 321 13.48 3.81 7.89
CA ASP A 321 13.02 4.85 8.83
C ASP A 321 14.06 5.96 8.87
N GLU A 322 13.80 7.03 8.12
CA GLU A 322 14.75 8.16 8.04
C GLU A 322 15.01 8.80 9.41
N ALA A 323 14.03 8.84 10.28
CA ALA A 323 14.17 9.44 11.61
C ALA A 323 14.98 8.53 12.55
N GLY A 324 14.60 7.26 12.64
CA GLY A 324 15.28 6.28 13.49
C GLY A 324 16.69 5.90 13.00
N GLN A 325 16.96 6.09 11.70
CA GLN A 325 18.25 5.76 11.07
C GLN A 325 19.04 7.01 10.65
N ALA A 326 18.64 8.20 11.10
CA ALA A 326 19.19 9.48 10.66
C ALA A 326 20.73 9.55 10.80
N GLY A 327 21.28 9.03 11.90
CA GLY A 327 22.73 9.03 12.13
C GLY A 327 23.50 8.17 11.13
N ALA A 328 23.01 6.96 10.85
CA ALA A 328 23.61 6.07 9.87
C ALA A 328 23.42 6.60 8.43
N LEU A 329 22.22 7.11 8.12
CA LEU A 329 21.94 7.73 6.83
C LEU A 329 22.85 8.93 6.54
N ALA A 330 23.08 9.79 7.55
CA ALA A 330 23.98 10.93 7.43
C ALA A 330 25.43 10.51 7.15
N LEU A 331 25.90 9.41 7.75
CA LEU A 331 27.23 8.86 7.47
C LEU A 331 27.39 8.45 6.01
N TRP A 332 26.45 7.67 5.48
CA TRP A 332 26.50 7.23 4.09
C TRP A 332 26.37 8.40 3.11
N LYS A 333 25.47 9.34 3.37
CA LYS A 333 25.36 10.59 2.57
C LYS A 333 26.64 11.41 2.61
N GLY A 334 27.30 11.49 3.76
CA GLY A 334 28.59 12.18 3.92
C GLY A 334 29.74 11.55 3.12
N GLN A 335 29.60 10.28 2.74
CA GLN A 335 30.53 9.58 1.83
C GLN A 335 30.14 9.73 0.34
N GLY A 336 29.06 10.44 0.04
CA GLY A 336 28.54 10.55 -1.31
C GLY A 336 27.79 9.30 -1.78
N ALA A 337 27.45 8.38 -0.87
CA ALA A 337 26.68 7.19 -1.21
C ALA A 337 25.21 7.54 -1.40
N GLU A 338 24.62 7.00 -2.45
CA GLU A 338 23.18 7.04 -2.69
C GLU A 338 22.50 5.93 -1.88
N VAL A 339 21.38 6.27 -1.20
CA VAL A 339 20.61 5.33 -0.37
C VAL A 339 19.18 5.30 -0.88
N LEU A 340 18.64 4.11 -1.07
CA LEU A 340 17.23 3.91 -1.38
C LEU A 340 16.38 4.10 -0.10
N LEU A 341 15.26 4.80 -0.23
CA LEU A 341 14.27 4.97 0.83
C LEU A 341 13.17 3.94 0.62
N ALA A 342 13.07 2.99 1.52
CA ALA A 342 12.13 1.87 1.52
C ALA A 342 11.23 1.99 2.75
N ASP A 343 10.49 3.10 2.82
CA ASP A 343 9.73 3.55 3.98
C ASP A 343 8.28 3.04 4.02
N THR A 344 7.87 2.22 3.06
CA THR A 344 6.54 1.64 3.04
C THR A 344 6.49 0.33 3.84
N PHE A 345 5.33 0.05 4.48
CA PHE A 345 5.14 -1.16 5.28
C PHE A 345 5.41 -2.47 4.51
N ILE A 346 5.27 -2.44 3.18
CA ILE A 346 5.46 -3.62 2.34
C ILE A 346 6.93 -3.88 2.00
N ASP A 347 7.80 -2.87 2.11
CA ASP A 347 9.21 -2.98 1.72
C ASP A 347 9.98 -4.00 2.56
N THR A 348 9.59 -4.22 3.80
CA THR A 348 10.18 -5.22 4.68
C THR A 348 10.01 -6.66 4.15
N GLN A 349 8.98 -6.91 3.34
CA GLN A 349 8.74 -8.19 2.67
C GLN A 349 9.22 -8.15 1.21
N PHE A 350 9.11 -7.01 0.57
CA PHE A 350 9.44 -6.85 -0.84
C PHE A 350 10.95 -6.94 -1.10
N ILE A 351 11.80 -6.36 -0.24
CA ILE A 351 13.27 -6.43 -0.37
C ILE A 351 13.78 -7.88 -0.30
N PRO A 352 13.43 -8.72 0.72
CA PRO A 352 13.80 -10.12 0.73
C PRO A 352 13.28 -10.92 -0.48
N TRP A 353 12.08 -10.58 -0.97
CA TRP A 353 11.54 -11.18 -2.19
C TRP A 353 12.35 -10.81 -3.43
N LEU A 354 12.82 -9.55 -3.55
CA LEU A 354 13.71 -9.14 -4.63
C LEU A 354 15.05 -9.88 -4.59
N GLU A 355 15.66 -10.04 -3.41
CA GLU A 355 16.89 -10.82 -3.23
C GLU A 355 16.71 -12.29 -3.61
N TYR A 356 15.56 -12.88 -3.24
CA TYR A 356 15.25 -14.26 -3.61
C TYR A 356 15.06 -14.43 -5.14
N ARG A 357 14.42 -13.47 -5.78
CA ARG A 357 14.18 -13.49 -7.23
C ARG A 357 15.45 -13.19 -8.03
N HIS A 358 16.31 -12.35 -7.50
CA HIS A 358 17.53 -11.84 -8.13
C HIS A 358 18.73 -12.12 -7.24
N ASN A 359 19.27 -13.34 -7.30
CA ASN A 359 20.37 -13.79 -6.44
C ASN A 359 21.66 -12.95 -6.56
N GLU A 360 21.78 -12.12 -7.60
CA GLU A 360 22.87 -11.18 -7.79
C GLU A 360 22.72 -9.88 -6.97
N LEU A 361 21.54 -9.62 -6.39
CA LEU A 361 21.28 -8.45 -5.59
C LEU A 361 21.58 -8.72 -4.11
N THR A 362 22.21 -7.76 -3.48
CA THR A 362 22.42 -7.76 -2.02
C THR A 362 22.01 -6.40 -1.49
N PHE A 363 20.96 -6.39 -0.69
CA PHE A 363 20.50 -5.19 0.00
C PHE A 363 21.12 -5.11 1.39
N GLN A 364 21.67 -3.94 1.72
CA GLN A 364 22.25 -3.66 3.04
C GLN A 364 21.55 -2.44 3.63
N ARG A 365 20.95 -2.60 4.80
CA ARG A 365 20.36 -1.47 5.50
C ARG A 365 21.46 -0.56 6.04
N VAL A 366 21.22 0.75 6.02
CA VAL A 366 22.22 1.79 6.39
C VAL A 366 22.78 1.62 7.81
N ASP A 367 22.04 1.02 8.72
CA ASP A 367 22.43 0.73 10.11
C ASP A 367 22.88 -0.73 10.34
N ALA A 368 23.12 -1.48 9.23
CA ALA A 368 23.80 -2.76 9.27
C ALA A 368 25.26 -2.61 9.69
N GLU A 369 25.96 -3.73 9.85
CA GLU A 369 27.39 -3.73 10.14
C GLU A 369 28.08 -2.71 9.26
N LEU A 370 28.75 -1.73 9.91
CA LEU A 370 29.45 -0.67 9.19
C LEU A 370 30.64 -1.27 8.46
N ASP A 371 30.70 -0.98 7.19
CA ASP A 371 31.79 -1.40 6.33
C ASP A 371 33.08 -0.62 6.63
N ASP A 372 34.20 -1.23 6.33
CA ASP A 372 35.53 -0.64 6.43
C ASP A 372 35.66 0.69 5.65
N SER A 373 34.82 0.88 4.60
CA SER A 373 34.79 2.14 3.84
C SER A 373 34.37 3.37 4.66
N LEU A 374 33.57 3.17 5.71
CA LEU A 374 33.12 4.23 6.64
C LEU A 374 34.12 4.49 7.76
N GLN A 375 35.15 3.65 7.86
CA GLN A 375 36.21 3.78 8.84
C GLN A 375 37.36 4.58 8.23
N GLU A 376 38.03 5.40 9.04
CA GLU A 376 39.35 5.91 8.66
C GLU A 376 40.42 4.86 8.91
N GLN A 377 41.41 4.79 8.04
CA GLN A 377 42.59 3.95 8.28
C GLN A 377 43.20 4.30 9.62
N GLU A 378 43.31 3.32 10.51
CA GLU A 378 43.87 3.50 11.85
C GLU A 378 45.32 3.91 11.77
N SER A 379 45.65 5.11 12.31
CA SER A 379 46.95 5.35 12.84
C SER A 379 46.94 4.83 14.28
N ASN A 380 47.77 3.84 14.60
CA ASN A 380 47.96 3.32 15.95
C ASN A 380 48.50 4.42 16.86
N LEU A 381 47.61 5.13 17.55
CA LEU A 381 47.93 6.07 18.61
C LEU A 381 47.87 5.30 19.93
N SER A 382 49.05 4.97 20.50
CA SER A 382 49.13 4.44 21.85
C SER A 382 49.08 5.59 22.87
N ASP A 383 48.29 5.42 23.92
CA ASP A 383 48.26 6.34 25.06
C ASP A 383 49.59 6.28 25.86
N ALA A 384 49.78 7.26 26.75
CA ALA A 384 51.00 7.38 27.59
C ALA A 384 51.32 6.12 28.43
N ASP A 385 50.35 5.24 28.66
CA ASP A 385 50.49 3.98 29.40
C ASP A 385 50.68 2.74 28.49
N GLY A 386 50.86 2.93 27.17
CA GLY A 386 51.07 1.82 26.22
C GLY A 386 49.84 0.98 25.90
N LYS A 387 48.65 1.34 26.42
CA LYS A 387 47.36 0.75 26.02
C LYS A 387 46.87 1.43 24.76
N ASP A 388 46.25 0.61 23.89
CA ASP A 388 45.54 1.13 22.73
C ASP A 388 44.41 2.07 23.21
N SER A 389 44.37 3.29 22.68
CA SER A 389 43.35 4.30 22.96
C SER A 389 41.93 3.77 22.81
N ASN A 390 41.70 2.85 21.87
CA ASN A 390 40.45 2.16 21.64
C ASN A 390 40.10 1.21 22.79
N GLU A 391 41.06 0.50 23.36
CA GLU A 391 40.85 -0.39 24.50
C GLU A 391 40.45 0.39 25.76
N SER A 392 41.09 1.54 26.00
CA SER A 392 40.76 2.44 27.10
C SER A 392 39.30 2.94 27.02
N LEU A 393 38.83 3.36 25.86
CA LEU A 393 37.41 3.76 25.64
C LEU A 393 36.46 2.59 25.80
N ARG A 394 36.79 1.42 25.23
CA ARG A 394 35.97 0.20 25.36
C ARG A 394 35.75 -0.16 26.83
N ASP A 395 36.83 -0.13 27.64
CA ASP A 395 36.78 -0.39 29.09
C ASP A 395 35.92 0.64 29.83
N LEU A 396 36.00 1.92 29.45
CA LEU A 396 35.19 2.98 30.04
C LEU A 396 33.69 2.74 29.80
N PHE A 397 33.30 2.50 28.54
CA PHE A 397 31.91 2.25 28.22
C PHE A 397 31.40 0.92 28.82
N LYS A 398 32.22 -0.13 28.82
CA LYS A 398 31.86 -1.42 29.42
C LYS A 398 31.62 -1.29 30.92
N GLY A 399 32.50 -0.58 31.64
CA GLY A 399 32.36 -0.31 33.07
C GLY A 399 31.13 0.56 33.37
N SER A 400 30.89 1.61 32.58
CA SER A 400 29.79 2.54 32.79
C SER A 400 28.42 1.92 32.52
N LEU A 401 28.30 1.01 31.55
CA LEU A 401 27.03 0.36 31.18
C LEU A 401 26.72 -0.82 32.07
N ASN A 402 27.74 -1.50 32.62
CA ASN A 402 27.59 -2.71 33.43
C ASN A 402 26.58 -3.73 32.81
N ASN A 403 26.68 -3.91 31.49
CA ASN A 403 25.82 -4.80 30.71
C ASN A 403 26.69 -5.64 29.76
N ASP A 404 26.87 -6.90 30.07
CA ASP A 404 27.72 -7.83 29.30
C ASP A 404 27.09 -8.23 27.95
N LYS A 405 25.82 -7.91 27.71
CA LYS A 405 25.10 -8.20 26.46
C LYS A 405 25.36 -7.16 25.37
N VAL A 406 25.90 -6.00 25.74
CA VAL A 406 26.28 -4.94 24.81
C VAL A 406 27.70 -5.11 24.36
N THR A 407 27.93 -5.36 23.09
CA THR A 407 29.27 -5.40 22.49
C THR A 407 29.71 -3.98 22.14
N ILE A 408 30.86 -3.55 22.64
CA ILE A 408 31.37 -2.19 22.40
C ILE A 408 32.46 -2.23 21.34
N GLN A 409 32.24 -1.52 20.25
CA GLN A 409 33.22 -1.28 19.19
C GLN A 409 33.62 0.20 19.20
N VAL A 410 34.91 0.48 19.06
CA VAL A 410 35.42 1.84 19.00
C VAL A 410 36.09 2.03 17.65
N GLN A 411 35.64 3.00 16.88
CA GLN A 411 36.12 3.27 15.52
C GLN A 411 36.18 4.78 15.25
N ALA A 412 37.00 5.17 14.31
CA ALA A 412 37.03 6.54 13.81
C ALA A 412 36.09 6.63 12.60
N LEU A 413 34.96 7.29 12.78
CA LEU A 413 34.01 7.50 11.68
C LEU A 413 34.40 8.74 10.89
N LYS A 414 34.23 8.67 9.56
CA LYS A 414 34.43 9.80 8.64
C LYS A 414 33.19 10.71 8.65
N GLY A 415 33.45 12.00 8.48
CA GLY A 415 32.41 13.03 8.35
C GLY A 415 32.30 13.94 9.57
N ASP A 416 32.18 15.24 9.32
CA ASP A 416 32.16 16.28 10.34
C ASP A 416 30.94 16.21 11.28
N ASN A 417 29.85 15.62 10.81
CA ASN A 417 28.58 15.45 11.56
C ASN A 417 28.33 13.99 11.99
N ALA A 418 29.36 13.14 11.98
CA ALA A 418 29.20 11.76 12.42
C ALA A 418 28.79 11.72 13.92
N PRO A 419 27.82 10.89 14.32
CA PRO A 419 27.31 10.83 15.68
C PRO A 419 28.38 10.33 16.66
N ALA A 420 28.21 10.65 17.96
CA ALA A 420 29.13 10.21 19.03
C ALA A 420 29.09 8.67 19.20
N ALA A 421 27.93 8.06 19.03
CA ALA A 421 27.78 6.62 19.06
C ALA A 421 26.55 6.22 18.24
N LEU A 422 26.56 4.97 17.75
CA LEU A 422 25.48 4.32 17.00
C LEU A 422 25.17 2.95 17.60
N ILE A 423 23.90 2.56 17.55
CA ILE A 423 23.52 1.19 17.84
C ILE A 423 23.37 0.43 16.54
N LEU A 424 24.07 -0.70 16.45
CA LEU A 424 24.02 -1.61 15.32
C LEU A 424 23.35 -2.91 15.78
N LEU A 425 22.44 -3.40 14.92
CA LEU A 425 21.76 -4.67 15.15
C LEU A 425 22.17 -5.68 14.07
N PRO A 426 22.35 -6.96 14.41
CA PRO A 426 22.51 -8.01 13.42
C PRO A 426 21.32 -8.02 12.44
N GLU A 427 21.58 -8.21 11.15
CA GLU A 427 20.56 -8.16 10.08
C GLU A 427 19.37 -9.06 10.36
N GLN A 428 19.60 -10.28 10.85
CA GLN A 428 18.51 -11.21 11.17
C GLN A 428 17.59 -10.71 12.29
N MET A 429 18.15 -10.10 13.33
CA MET A 429 17.36 -9.53 14.43
C MET A 429 16.51 -8.35 13.96
N ARG A 430 17.04 -7.55 13.05
CA ARG A 430 16.30 -6.41 12.49
C ARG A 430 15.13 -6.87 11.65
N ARG A 431 15.35 -7.83 10.76
CA ARG A 431 14.26 -8.42 9.94
C ARG A 431 13.17 -9.03 10.82
N MET A 432 13.54 -9.65 11.95
CA MET A 432 12.54 -10.14 12.93
C MET A 432 11.76 -9.00 13.59
N ASN A 433 12.41 -7.92 13.97
CA ASN A 433 11.75 -6.76 14.58
C ASN A 433 10.81 -6.05 13.58
N ASP A 434 11.24 -5.90 12.32
CA ASP A 434 10.45 -5.32 11.26
C ASP A 434 9.20 -6.18 10.98
N MET A 435 9.33 -7.51 10.96
CA MET A 435 8.19 -8.43 10.84
C MET A 435 7.27 -8.38 12.07
N GLY A 436 7.83 -8.28 13.27
CA GLY A 436 7.04 -8.14 14.51
C GLY A 436 6.23 -6.83 14.52
N ALA A 437 6.81 -5.75 14.02
CA ALA A 437 6.12 -4.46 13.88
C ALA A 437 4.94 -4.54 12.90
N LEU A 438 5.07 -5.32 11.82
CA LEU A 438 3.99 -5.56 10.85
C LEU A 438 2.81 -6.36 11.44
N MET A 439 3.09 -7.25 12.38
CA MET A 439 2.08 -8.09 13.06
C MET A 439 1.47 -7.42 14.29
N GLU A 440 1.72 -6.11 14.51
CA GLU A 440 1.36 -5.40 15.74
C GLU A 440 1.93 -6.03 17.03
N GLN A 441 2.83 -6.97 16.87
CA GLN A 441 3.60 -7.63 17.94
C GLN A 441 4.97 -6.96 18.04
N ARG A 442 5.02 -5.65 18.30
CA ARG A 442 6.29 -5.01 18.63
C ARG A 442 6.85 -5.69 19.88
N LEU A 443 7.98 -6.33 19.73
CA LEU A 443 8.78 -6.70 20.89
C LEU A 443 9.16 -5.39 21.60
N PRO A 444 8.76 -5.18 22.84
CA PRO A 444 9.08 -3.94 23.55
C PRO A 444 10.59 -3.83 23.73
N GLY A 445 11.16 -2.69 23.35
CA GLY A 445 12.53 -2.36 23.60
C GLY A 445 13.55 -2.82 22.56
N LEU A 446 14.78 -2.36 22.76
CA LEU A 446 15.92 -2.76 21.94
C LEU A 446 16.32 -4.21 22.29
N PRO A 447 16.72 -5.05 21.32
CA PRO A 447 17.29 -6.36 21.62
C PRO A 447 18.44 -6.25 22.64
N GLU A 448 18.42 -7.12 23.63
CA GLU A 448 19.44 -7.08 24.69
C GLU A 448 20.86 -7.22 24.13
N ASN A 449 21.02 -8.04 23.07
CA ASN A 449 22.30 -8.21 22.38
C ASN A 449 22.38 -7.23 21.19
N HIS A 450 23.17 -6.18 21.35
CA HIS A 450 23.44 -5.22 20.29
C HIS A 450 24.87 -4.71 20.36
N VAL A 451 25.32 -4.07 19.29
CA VAL A 451 26.64 -3.45 19.22
C VAL A 451 26.48 -1.95 19.42
N LEU A 452 27.20 -1.42 20.38
CA LEU A 452 27.40 0.02 20.53
C LEU A 452 28.69 0.41 19.81
N LEU A 453 28.57 1.09 18.69
CA LEU A 453 29.70 1.67 17.98
C LEU A 453 29.96 3.08 18.51
N VAL A 454 31.14 3.31 19.06
CA VAL A 454 31.58 4.58 19.62
C VAL A 454 32.54 5.26 18.66
N ASN A 455 32.22 6.49 18.26
CA ASN A 455 33.04 7.27 17.35
C ASN A 455 34.14 8.01 18.10
N ARG A 456 35.40 7.53 18.06
CA ARG A 456 36.53 8.14 18.78
C ARG A 456 36.88 9.57 18.32
N ARG A 457 36.48 9.99 17.10
CA ARG A 457 36.73 11.35 16.59
C ARG A 457 35.66 12.36 17.01
N HIS A 458 34.59 11.89 17.58
CA HIS A 458 33.53 12.80 18.01
C HIS A 458 34.02 13.61 19.24
N ARG A 459 33.81 14.93 19.20
CA ARG A 459 34.29 15.87 20.24
C ARG A 459 33.92 15.44 21.68
N LEU A 460 32.74 14.88 21.87
CA LEU A 460 32.31 14.35 23.18
C LEU A 460 33.17 13.15 23.61
N VAL A 461 33.47 12.24 22.69
CA VAL A 461 34.26 11.03 22.99
C VAL A 461 35.72 11.36 23.23
N GLU A 462 36.30 12.31 22.49
CA GLU A 462 37.64 12.85 22.79
C GLU A 462 37.69 13.51 24.18
N GLY A 463 36.61 14.22 24.55
CA GLY A 463 36.45 14.78 25.89
C GLY A 463 36.43 13.71 26.98
N LEU A 464 35.75 12.59 26.75
CA LEU A 464 35.73 11.45 27.68
C LEU A 464 37.10 10.83 27.89
N GLN A 465 37.91 10.70 26.83
CA GLN A 465 39.30 10.22 26.95
C GLN A 465 40.16 11.16 27.82
N LYS A 466 40.06 12.46 27.61
CA LYS A 466 40.76 13.46 28.39
C LYS A 466 40.36 13.45 29.87
N LEU A 467 39.05 13.30 30.16
CA LEU A 467 38.55 13.18 31.54
C LEU A 467 39.11 11.93 32.24
N LYS A 468 39.14 10.79 31.52
CA LYS A 468 39.69 9.54 32.04
C LYS A 468 41.20 9.64 32.28
N ALA A 469 41.96 10.22 31.34
CA ALA A 469 43.41 10.41 31.47
C ALA A 469 43.79 11.39 32.60
N GLY A 470 42.96 12.38 32.90
CA GLY A 470 43.14 13.33 34.00
C GLY A 470 42.72 12.83 35.38
N ALA A 471 42.15 11.63 35.46
CA ALA A 471 41.75 11.03 36.72
C ALA A 471 42.95 10.51 37.50
N VAL A 472 43.51 11.35 38.35
CA VAL A 472 44.59 10.94 39.28
C VAL A 472 44.00 9.99 40.34
N VAL A 473 44.51 8.78 40.42
CA VAL A 473 44.13 7.80 41.44
C VAL A 473 44.61 8.29 42.80
N THR A 474 43.77 9.01 43.53
CA THR A 474 43.98 9.28 44.95
C THR A 474 43.33 8.15 45.73
N GLY A 475 44.11 7.42 46.51
CA GLY A 475 43.68 6.22 47.23
C GLY A 475 42.38 6.41 47.99
N ALA A 476 41.47 5.45 47.81
CA ALA A 476 40.16 5.29 48.45
C ALA A 476 38.99 6.13 47.89
N GLY A 477 38.71 6.08 46.57
CA GLY A 477 37.48 6.60 45.95
C GLY A 477 37.67 6.93 44.49
N GLN A 478 36.59 6.84 43.70
CA GLN A 478 36.58 7.32 42.31
C GLN A 478 36.79 8.84 42.28
N SER A 479 37.62 9.32 41.36
CA SER A 479 37.81 10.76 41.22
C SER A 479 36.54 11.40 40.61
N PRO A 480 36.21 12.68 40.95
CA PRO A 480 35.06 13.38 40.35
C PRO A 480 35.10 13.42 38.82
N SER A 481 36.29 13.36 38.24
CA SER A 481 36.48 13.29 36.77
C SER A 481 36.11 11.92 36.20
N GLN A 482 36.39 10.84 36.94
CA GLN A 482 36.02 9.49 36.55
C GLN A 482 34.51 9.28 36.63
N GLU A 483 33.87 9.73 37.70
CA GLU A 483 32.41 9.66 37.87
C GLU A 483 31.68 10.42 36.77
N LEU A 484 32.15 11.63 36.41
CA LEU A 484 31.62 12.39 35.30
C LEU A 484 31.83 11.68 33.96
N ALA A 485 32.98 11.06 33.72
CA ALA A 485 33.21 10.29 32.48
C ALA A 485 32.29 9.09 32.36
N GLU A 486 31.98 8.39 33.45
CA GLU A 486 31.04 7.28 33.49
C GLU A 486 29.60 7.74 33.22
N GLN A 487 29.14 8.85 33.83
CA GLN A 487 27.84 9.44 33.61
C GLN A 487 27.65 9.89 32.15
N LEU A 488 28.62 10.56 31.57
CA LEU A 488 28.62 11.01 30.19
C LEU A 488 28.65 9.83 29.22
N SER A 489 29.41 8.76 29.49
CA SER A 489 29.43 7.55 28.66
C SER A 489 28.07 6.87 28.64
N ARG A 490 27.41 6.76 29.79
CA ARG A 490 26.02 6.27 29.87
C ARG A 490 25.06 7.15 29.09
N HIS A 491 25.20 8.47 29.19
CA HIS A 491 24.37 9.42 28.48
C HIS A 491 24.53 9.31 26.95
N VAL A 492 25.76 9.14 26.45
CA VAL A 492 26.05 8.90 25.03
C VAL A 492 25.37 7.62 24.54
N TYR A 493 25.40 6.55 25.32
CA TYR A 493 24.69 5.30 25.00
C TYR A 493 23.17 5.49 24.98
N GLU A 494 22.59 6.20 25.96
CA GLU A 494 21.15 6.47 26.01
C GLU A 494 20.69 7.37 24.86
N MET A 495 21.50 8.33 24.43
CA MET A 495 21.22 9.10 23.20
C MET A 495 21.21 8.20 21.96
N ALA A 496 22.14 7.26 21.85
CA ALA A 496 22.16 6.31 20.76
C ALA A 496 20.94 5.36 20.78
N LYS A 497 20.49 4.93 21.99
CA LYS A 497 19.23 4.19 22.18
C LYS A 497 18.01 5.01 21.73
N LEU A 498 17.97 6.28 22.13
CA LEU A 498 16.86 7.18 21.79
C LEU A 498 16.74 7.35 20.27
N ALA A 499 17.88 7.49 19.58
CA ALA A 499 17.94 7.66 18.13
C ALA A 499 17.33 6.47 17.35
N VAL A 500 17.39 5.25 17.90
CA VAL A 500 16.78 4.05 17.29
C VAL A 500 15.43 3.68 17.90
N GLY A 501 14.82 4.58 18.69
CA GLY A 501 13.54 4.34 19.36
C GLY A 501 13.58 3.25 20.42
N GLY A 502 14.76 2.86 20.89
CA GLY A 502 14.98 1.76 21.82
C GLY A 502 15.00 2.16 23.30
N LEU A 503 14.62 3.39 23.64
CA LEU A 503 14.49 3.83 25.03
C LEU A 503 13.06 3.58 25.52
N GLU A 504 12.92 2.74 26.55
CA GLU A 504 11.61 2.43 27.11
C GLU A 504 11.06 3.62 27.94
N PRO A 505 9.71 3.73 28.10
CA PRO A 505 9.09 4.82 28.84
C PRO A 505 9.59 4.97 30.29
N ASN A 506 9.92 3.87 30.97
CA ASN A 506 10.50 3.85 32.30
C ASN A 506 11.97 4.34 32.32
N GLU A 507 12.74 4.08 31.26
CA GLU A 507 14.11 4.57 31.10
C GLU A 507 14.16 6.06 30.73
N LEU A 508 13.13 6.57 30.00
CA LEU A 508 13.05 7.95 29.53
C LEU A 508 13.07 8.95 30.69
N ALA A 509 12.35 8.67 31.78
CA ALA A 509 12.35 9.53 32.96
C ALA A 509 13.75 9.64 33.59
N GLY A 510 14.46 8.51 33.69
CA GLY A 510 15.83 8.47 34.19
C GLY A 510 16.82 9.20 33.27
N PHE A 511 16.62 9.09 31.94
CA PHE A 511 17.42 9.84 30.96
C PHE A 511 17.22 11.36 31.10
N GLN A 512 15.96 11.80 31.21
CA GLN A 512 15.65 13.23 31.40
C GLN A 512 16.28 13.79 32.68
N GLN A 513 16.19 13.06 33.79
CA GLN A 513 16.79 13.49 35.06
C GLN A 513 18.32 13.62 34.92
N ARG A 514 19.01 12.62 34.38
CA ARG A 514 20.47 12.67 34.15
C ARG A 514 20.86 13.81 33.22
N SER A 515 20.07 14.10 32.20
CA SER A 515 20.29 15.22 31.28
C SER A 515 20.25 16.55 32.04
N CYS A 516 19.24 16.75 32.91
CA CYS A 516 19.14 17.94 33.74
C CYS A 516 20.29 18.07 34.74
N ASP A 517 20.69 16.97 35.38
CA ASP A 517 21.80 16.95 36.33
C ASP A 517 23.12 17.30 35.65
N LEU A 518 23.38 16.75 34.45
CA LEU A 518 24.58 17.10 33.65
C LEU A 518 24.59 18.58 33.25
N MET A 519 23.45 19.12 32.78
CA MET A 519 23.34 20.54 32.45
C MET A 519 23.56 21.42 33.70
N GLY A 520 23.02 21.05 34.85
CA GLY A 520 23.24 21.73 36.12
C GLY A 520 24.74 21.76 36.50
N GLN A 521 25.44 20.62 36.42
CA GLN A 521 26.86 20.55 36.67
C GLN A 521 27.71 21.44 35.72
N LEU A 522 27.29 21.58 34.46
CA LEU A 522 27.95 22.48 33.51
C LEU A 522 27.73 23.94 33.89
N MET A 523 26.53 24.32 34.31
CA MET A 523 26.21 25.67 34.78
C MET A 523 27.01 26.03 36.03
N ASP A 524 27.12 25.12 36.99
CA ASP A 524 27.89 25.33 38.25
C ASP A 524 29.40 25.52 38.01
N ARG A 525 29.91 24.98 36.90
CA ARG A 525 31.32 25.15 36.51
C ARG A 525 31.61 26.43 35.73
N GLY A 526 30.61 27.29 35.55
CA GLY A 526 30.78 28.64 35.01
C GLY A 526 30.93 28.70 33.47
N LEU A 527 30.30 27.78 32.79
CA LEU A 527 30.14 27.82 31.33
C LEU A 527 28.86 28.56 30.94
#